data_e93a08ba26d78d9034df5849eea16a23
#
_entry.id   e93a08ba26d78d9034df5849eea16a23
#
_cell.length_a   1.000
_cell.length_b   1.000
_cell.length_c   1.000
_cell.angle_alpha   90.00
_cell.angle_beta   90.00
_cell.angle_gamma   90.00
#
_symmetry.space_group_name_H-M   'P 1'
#
loop_
_entity.id
_entity.type
_entity.pdbx_description
1 polymer ?
#
loop_
_entity_poly.entity_id
_entity_poly.type
_entity_poly.pdbx_seq_one_letter_code
_entity_poly.pdbx_strand_id
1 'polypeptide(L)'
;MPLVRLKDEYLEQEDGVRFLMADELGNAVACKVSHEALRAHAERSHASGTDSAVFQAYRELIEELASDAFDAEGPFDNHGRVLVTSAALTRITRSA
;
A
#
# COMPACT_ATOMS: atom_id res chain seq x y z
N MET A 1 -15.70 0.06 -5.60
CA MET A 1 -15.85 1.32 -4.85
C MET A 1 -14.54 1.66 -4.19
N PRO A 2 -14.04 2.87 -4.34
CA PRO A 2 -12.70 3.19 -3.85
C PRO A 2 -12.65 3.28 -2.33
N LEU A 3 -11.52 2.88 -1.79
CA LEU A 3 -11.20 3.13 -0.39
C LEU A 3 -10.67 4.56 -0.26
N VAL A 4 -10.91 5.17 0.90
CA VAL A 4 -10.34 6.48 1.22
C VAL A 4 -9.53 6.36 2.50
N ARG A 5 -8.59 7.30 2.69
CA ARG A 5 -7.75 7.30 3.88
C ARG A 5 -8.61 7.50 5.13
N LEU A 6 -8.49 6.59 6.09
CA LEU A 6 -9.20 6.69 7.35
C LEU A 6 -8.42 7.52 8.38
N LYS A 7 -7.11 7.28 8.45
CA LYS A 7 -6.21 7.96 9.40
C LYS A 7 -4.89 8.29 8.70
N ASP A 8 -4.26 9.38 9.12
CA ASP A 8 -2.91 9.70 8.66
C ASP A 8 -1.86 8.78 9.28
N GLU A 9 -2.18 8.19 10.41
CA GLU A 9 -1.29 7.29 11.13
C GLU A 9 -1.07 5.99 10.38
N TYR A 10 0.12 5.44 10.51
CA TYR A 10 0.48 4.15 9.96
C TYR A 10 1.51 3.50 10.87
N LEU A 11 1.74 2.20 10.68
CA LEU A 11 2.66 1.43 11.51
C LEU A 11 3.73 0.79 10.66
N GLU A 12 4.99 1.21 10.85
CA GLU A 12 6.12 0.59 10.19
C GLU A 12 6.51 -0.67 10.93
N GLN A 13 6.69 -1.77 10.21
CA GLN A 13 7.09 -3.06 10.75
C GLN A 13 8.21 -3.64 9.89
N GLU A 14 8.84 -4.73 10.37
CA GLU A 14 9.93 -5.38 9.64
C GLU A 14 9.50 -5.87 8.26
N ASP A 15 8.26 -6.32 8.13
CA ASP A 15 7.74 -6.90 6.89
C ASP A 15 6.95 -5.92 6.03
N GLY A 16 6.89 -4.65 6.43
CA GLY A 16 6.22 -3.64 5.64
C GLY A 16 5.58 -2.54 6.47
N VAL A 17 4.63 -1.82 5.87
CA VAL A 17 3.90 -0.75 6.52
C VAL A 17 2.42 -1.08 6.51
N ARG A 18 1.77 -0.97 7.67
CA ARG A 18 0.33 -1.15 7.82
C ARG A 18 -0.34 0.21 7.89
N PHE A 19 -1.49 0.32 7.25
CA PHE A 19 -2.27 1.56 7.29
C PHE A 19 -3.75 1.23 7.20
N LEU A 20 -4.60 2.19 7.58
CA LEU A 20 -6.05 1.98 7.58
C LEU A 20 -6.71 2.84 6.53
N MET A 21 -7.62 2.23 5.80
CA MET A 21 -8.49 2.90 4.85
C MET A 21 -9.93 2.71 5.30
N ALA A 22 -10.84 3.45 4.71
CA ALA A 22 -12.27 3.29 4.98
C ALA A 22 -12.99 2.95 3.69
N ASP A 23 -13.96 2.05 3.77
CA ASP A 23 -14.84 1.77 2.64
C ASP A 23 -15.95 2.83 2.56
N GLU A 24 -16.84 2.70 1.60
CA GLU A 24 -17.91 3.68 1.38
C GLU A 24 -18.91 3.75 2.53
N LEU A 25 -18.96 2.72 3.38
CA LEU A 25 -19.84 2.69 4.55
C LEU A 25 -19.13 3.23 5.80
N GLY A 26 -17.88 3.65 5.67
CA GLY A 26 -17.09 4.15 6.79
C GLY A 26 -16.44 3.06 7.64
N ASN A 27 -16.49 1.81 7.21
CA ASN A 27 -15.85 0.70 7.93
C ASN A 27 -14.34 0.72 7.69
N ALA A 28 -13.58 0.46 8.75
CA ALA A 28 -12.12 0.40 8.65
C ALA A 28 -11.70 -0.84 7.85
N VAL A 29 -10.80 -0.63 6.90
CA VAL A 29 -10.20 -1.71 6.10
C VAL A 29 -8.70 -1.69 6.36
N ALA A 30 -8.18 -2.78 6.92
CA ALA A 30 -6.76 -2.89 7.19
C ALA A 30 -6.01 -3.19 5.89
N CYS A 31 -4.95 -2.43 5.64
CA CYS A 31 -4.13 -2.56 4.45
C CYS A 31 -2.67 -2.69 4.84
N LYS A 32 -1.87 -3.26 3.95
CA LYS A 32 -0.44 -3.43 4.15
C LYS A 32 0.28 -3.33 2.82
N VAL A 33 1.42 -2.64 2.80
CA VAL A 33 2.36 -2.68 1.69
C VAL A 33 3.60 -3.42 2.16
N SER A 34 4.07 -4.41 1.41
CA SER A 34 5.19 -5.25 1.83
C SER A 34 6.51 -4.49 1.77
N HIS A 35 7.45 -4.91 2.63
CA HIS A 35 8.81 -4.37 2.61
C HIS A 35 9.45 -4.54 1.22
N GLU A 36 9.28 -5.71 0.62
CA GLU A 36 9.82 -5.97 -0.72
C GLU A 36 9.25 -5.01 -1.75
N ALA A 37 7.96 -4.70 -1.67
CA ALA A 37 7.32 -3.76 -2.59
C ALA A 37 7.90 -2.37 -2.45
N LEU A 38 8.10 -1.91 -1.20
CA LEU A 38 8.67 -0.60 -0.93
C LEU A 38 10.11 -0.52 -1.41
N ARG A 39 10.92 -1.55 -1.12
CA ARG A 39 12.33 -1.55 -1.55
C ARG A 39 12.46 -1.60 -3.06
N ALA A 40 11.70 -2.45 -3.73
CA ALA A 40 11.74 -2.55 -5.18
C ALA A 40 11.33 -1.23 -5.85
N HIS A 41 10.29 -0.58 -5.33
CA HIS A 41 9.86 0.71 -5.86
C HIS A 41 10.90 1.81 -5.61
N ALA A 42 11.51 1.81 -4.43
CA ALA A 42 12.57 2.77 -4.09
C ALA A 42 13.76 2.64 -5.03
N GLU A 43 14.18 1.42 -5.34
CA GLU A 43 15.28 1.18 -6.29
C GLU A 43 14.96 1.72 -7.67
N ARG A 44 13.76 1.44 -8.19
CA ARG A 44 13.35 1.91 -9.51
C ARG A 44 13.22 3.42 -9.58
N SER A 45 12.81 4.05 -8.49
CA SER A 45 12.57 5.50 -8.43
C SER A 45 13.78 6.27 -7.94
N HIS A 46 14.89 5.58 -7.64
CA HIS A 46 16.09 6.17 -7.04
C HIS A 46 15.78 6.87 -5.71
N ALA A 47 14.73 6.43 -5.02
CA ALA A 47 14.38 6.93 -3.71
C ALA A 47 15.25 6.27 -2.64
N SER A 48 15.50 6.98 -1.56
CA SER A 48 16.28 6.47 -0.44
C SER A 48 15.53 6.68 0.87
N GLY A 49 15.98 6.00 1.91
CA GLY A 49 15.41 6.14 3.24
C GLY A 49 14.76 4.85 3.73
N THR A 50 14.08 4.98 4.85
CA THR A 50 13.39 3.85 5.49
C THR A 50 12.11 3.50 4.74
N ASP A 51 11.52 2.36 5.08
CA ASP A 51 10.20 1.98 4.54
C ASP A 51 9.16 3.06 4.83
N SER A 52 9.22 3.67 6.02
CA SER A 52 8.33 4.77 6.38
C SER A 52 8.51 5.97 5.44
N ALA A 53 9.74 6.34 5.13
CA ALA A 53 10.03 7.46 4.23
C ALA A 53 9.52 7.17 2.81
N VAL A 54 9.75 5.96 2.31
CA VAL A 54 9.27 5.56 0.99
C VAL A 54 7.74 5.52 0.96
N PHE A 55 7.13 4.97 2.01
CA PHE A 55 5.68 4.93 2.13
C PHE A 55 5.08 6.34 2.08
N GLN A 56 5.63 7.29 2.84
CA GLN A 56 5.12 8.66 2.86
C GLN A 56 5.25 9.33 1.48
N ALA A 57 6.37 9.10 0.81
CA ALA A 57 6.63 9.70 -0.50
C ALA A 57 5.63 9.21 -1.57
N TYR A 58 5.22 7.95 -1.49
CA TYR A 58 4.34 7.33 -2.50
C TYR A 58 3.01 6.91 -1.92
N ARG A 59 2.60 7.51 -0.80
CA ARG A 59 1.40 7.09 -0.07
C ARG A 59 0.13 7.12 -0.92
N GLU A 60 -0.06 8.19 -1.69
CA GLU A 60 -1.25 8.30 -2.52
C GLU A 60 -1.34 7.17 -3.55
N LEU A 61 -0.22 6.84 -4.17
CA LEU A 61 -0.15 5.72 -5.11
C LEU A 61 -0.44 4.40 -4.42
N ILE A 62 0.15 4.18 -3.25
CA ILE A 62 -0.03 2.96 -2.47
C ILE A 62 -1.50 2.83 -2.04
N GLU A 63 -2.11 3.92 -1.62
CA GLU A 63 -3.53 3.92 -1.23
C GLU A 63 -4.44 3.60 -2.43
N GLU A 64 -4.12 4.14 -3.60
CA GLU A 64 -4.85 3.84 -4.81
C GLU A 64 -4.75 2.36 -5.19
N LEU A 65 -3.55 1.78 -5.07
CA LEU A 65 -3.35 0.36 -5.32
C LEU A 65 -4.07 -0.51 -4.30
N ALA A 66 -4.13 -0.09 -3.04
CA ALA A 66 -4.88 -0.80 -2.02
C ALA A 66 -6.39 -0.78 -2.34
N SER A 67 -6.89 0.36 -2.81
CA SER A 67 -8.29 0.47 -3.23
C SER A 67 -8.59 -0.47 -4.40
N ASP A 68 -7.70 -0.52 -5.40
CA ASP A 68 -7.85 -1.41 -6.54
C ASP A 68 -7.84 -2.88 -6.11
N ALA A 69 -6.95 -3.26 -5.20
CA ALA A 69 -6.87 -4.61 -4.67
C ALA A 69 -8.12 -4.98 -3.90
N PHE A 70 -8.65 -4.05 -3.12
CA PHE A 70 -9.89 -4.27 -2.37
C PHE A 70 -11.06 -4.55 -3.32
N ASP A 71 -11.20 -3.74 -4.38
CA ASP A 71 -12.25 -3.91 -5.37
C ASP A 71 -12.10 -5.22 -6.16
N ALA A 72 -10.87 -5.66 -6.38
CA ALA A 72 -10.57 -6.92 -7.08
C ALA A 72 -10.63 -8.14 -6.15
N GLU A 73 -10.95 -7.96 -4.88
CA GLU A 73 -11.00 -9.00 -3.87
C GLU A 73 -9.67 -9.72 -3.66
N GLY A 74 -8.61 -8.96 -3.67
CA GLY A 74 -7.27 -9.46 -3.38
C GLY A 74 -6.18 -8.80 -4.20
N PRO A 75 -4.91 -9.10 -3.88
CA PRO A 75 -4.49 -10.09 -2.88
C PRO A 75 -4.68 -9.62 -1.44
N PHE A 76 -4.76 -10.57 -0.53
CA PHE A 76 -4.82 -10.32 0.90
C PHE A 76 -3.63 -11.02 1.58
N ASP A 77 -3.20 -10.50 2.72
CA ASP A 77 -2.15 -11.16 3.50
C ASP A 77 -2.72 -12.29 4.36
N ASN A 78 -1.86 -12.91 5.18
CA ASN A 78 -2.26 -14.05 6.01
C ASN A 78 -3.30 -13.68 7.07
N HIS A 79 -3.49 -12.39 7.33
CA HIS A 79 -4.44 -11.90 8.31
C HIS A 79 -5.67 -11.25 7.67
N GLY A 80 -5.84 -11.41 6.37
CA GLY A 80 -6.98 -10.86 5.65
C GLY A 80 -6.89 -9.38 5.34
N ARG A 81 -5.72 -8.78 5.50
CA ARG A 81 -5.50 -7.37 5.16
C ARG A 81 -5.25 -7.22 3.66
N VAL A 82 -5.73 -6.12 3.09
CA VAL A 82 -5.45 -5.81 1.68
C VAL A 82 -3.94 -5.62 1.51
N LEU A 83 -3.35 -6.35 0.57
CA LEU A 83 -1.91 -6.36 0.38
C LEU A 83 -1.52 -5.66 -0.92
N VAL A 84 -0.68 -4.62 -0.81
CA VAL A 84 -0.06 -3.97 -1.96
C VAL A 84 1.26 -4.67 -2.22
N THR A 85 1.39 -5.30 -3.37
CA THR A 85 2.54 -6.13 -3.72
C THR A 85 3.53 -5.39 -4.61
N SER A 86 4.76 -5.92 -4.71
CA SER A 86 5.75 -5.37 -5.62
C SER A 86 5.28 -5.49 -7.08
N ALA A 87 4.53 -6.53 -7.42
CA ALA A 87 3.97 -6.69 -8.76
C ALA A 87 2.99 -5.55 -9.09
N ALA A 88 2.15 -5.14 -8.15
CA ALA A 88 1.21 -4.05 -8.34
C ALA A 88 1.95 -2.71 -8.56
N LEU A 89 2.94 -2.43 -7.71
CA LEU A 89 3.75 -1.21 -7.85
C LEU A 89 4.53 -1.20 -9.17
N THR A 90 5.10 -2.33 -9.56
CA THR A 90 5.83 -2.46 -10.81
C THR A 90 4.93 -2.19 -12.01
N ARG A 91 3.72 -2.72 -11.99
CA ARG A 91 2.76 -2.56 -13.09
C ARG A 91 2.41 -1.09 -13.32
N ILE A 92 2.16 -0.34 -12.24
CA ILE A 92 1.86 1.10 -12.35
C ILE A 92 3.06 1.89 -12.84
N THR A 93 4.25 1.59 -12.32
CA THR A 93 5.49 2.26 -12.73
C THR A 93 5.75 2.06 -14.23
N ARG A 94 5.42 0.88 -14.75
CA ARG A 94 5.62 0.58 -16.17
C ARG A 94 4.58 1.26 -17.07
N SER A 95 3.42 1.57 -16.53
CA SER A 95 2.36 2.25 -17.27
C SER A 95 2.60 3.75 -17.39
N ALA A 96 3.40 4.28 -16.53
CA ALA A 96 3.77 5.68 -16.57
C ALA A 96 4.96 5.91 -17.51
#